data_faf200a13eed636bf66dc2ca9bf860a7
#
_entry.id   faf200a13eed636bf66dc2ca9bf860a7
#
_cell.length_a   1.000
_cell.length_b   1.000
_cell.length_c   1.000
_cell.angle_alpha   90.00
_cell.angle_beta   90.00
_cell.angle_gamma   90.00
#
_symmetry.space_group_name_H-M   'P 1'
#
loop_
_entity.id
_entity.type
_entity.pdbx_description
1 polymer ?
#
loop_
_entity_poly.entity_id
_entity_poly.type
_entity_poly.pdbx_seq_one_letter_code
_entity_poly.pdbx_strand_id
1 'polypeptide(L)'
;MKKFICIMPTSVLESHVYEAVGNKQLFNKDTTRFPLTPLLTGYTESNEEIQVIAITATGDARSEFNVSLLEREIVNKNRSGKVTMIAVDFSAADGSLELLTKLIPLLEDGDHLYVCLHFASTTVQFAIISALQYAYRALRNVSIECVCTQGESGKYQNVDITALVQAGELLQTLTERHHKDPAKILRMTLALGEEEDEGEE
;
A
#
# COMPACT_ATOMS: atom_id res chain seq x y z
N MET A 1 -10.97 11.54 1.91
CA MET A 1 -10.74 10.89 3.23
C MET A 1 -9.41 10.17 3.23
N LYS A 2 -8.73 9.97 4.39
CA LYS A 2 -7.55 9.09 4.45
C LYS A 2 -7.98 7.64 4.63
N LYS A 3 -7.66 6.80 3.64
CA LYS A 3 -7.99 5.38 3.64
C LYS A 3 -6.71 4.54 3.64
N PHE A 4 -6.62 3.61 4.58
CA PHE A 4 -5.47 2.72 4.75
C PHE A 4 -5.86 1.30 4.34
N ILE A 5 -5.14 0.70 3.40
CA ILE A 5 -5.46 -0.61 2.83
C ILE A 5 -4.35 -1.59 3.21
N CYS A 6 -4.71 -2.72 3.79
CA CYS A 6 -3.76 -3.77 4.16
C CYS A 6 -4.37 -5.16 4.10
N ILE A 7 -3.51 -6.16 4.01
CA ILE A 7 -3.87 -7.57 4.06
C ILE A 7 -3.62 -8.09 5.47
N MET A 8 -4.57 -8.86 5.99
CA MET A 8 -4.43 -9.53 7.27
C MET A 8 -3.81 -10.91 7.07
N PRO A 9 -2.70 -11.22 7.75
CA PRO A 9 -2.11 -12.56 7.64
C PRO A 9 -2.96 -13.61 8.34
N THR A 10 -2.81 -14.84 7.88
CA THR A 10 -3.41 -16.05 8.46
C THR A 10 -2.52 -16.69 9.54
N SER A 11 -1.40 -16.05 9.87
CA SER A 11 -0.42 -16.47 10.88
C SER A 11 -0.47 -15.62 12.13
N VAL A 12 0.23 -16.08 13.16
CA VAL A 12 0.47 -15.29 14.38
C VAL A 12 1.41 -14.13 14.06
N LEU A 13 1.07 -12.93 14.53
CA LEU A 13 1.89 -11.74 14.35
C LEU A 13 2.80 -11.51 15.55
N GLU A 14 4.06 -11.33 15.27
CA GLU A 14 5.08 -10.85 16.21
C GLU A 14 5.30 -9.34 16.04
N SER A 15 5.79 -8.70 17.09
CA SER A 15 6.08 -7.26 17.05
C SER A 15 7.52 -7.03 16.58
N HIS A 16 7.66 -6.13 15.59
CA HIS A 16 8.95 -5.76 15.01
C HIS A 16 9.08 -4.25 14.90
N VAL A 17 10.31 -3.78 14.71
CA VAL A 17 10.59 -2.43 14.23
C VAL A 17 10.65 -2.49 12.70
N TYR A 18 9.92 -1.59 12.05
CA TYR A 18 9.93 -1.46 10.58
C TYR A 18 10.72 -0.20 10.21
N GLU A 19 11.92 -0.39 9.67
CA GLU A 19 12.76 0.72 9.23
C GLU A 19 12.20 1.32 7.92
N ALA A 20 12.26 2.63 7.80
CA ALA A 20 11.80 3.32 6.60
C ALA A 20 12.91 3.41 5.56
N VAL A 21 12.59 3.06 4.30
CA VAL A 21 13.47 3.22 3.16
C VAL A 21 12.78 4.06 2.08
N GLY A 22 13.43 5.13 1.64
CA GLY A 22 12.90 6.02 0.60
C GLY A 22 11.96 7.12 1.12
N ASN A 23 11.38 6.96 2.31
CA ASN A 23 10.40 7.90 2.83
C ASN A 23 10.58 8.15 4.34
N LYS A 24 11.05 9.36 4.69
CA LYS A 24 11.33 9.74 6.09
C LYS A 24 10.09 9.84 6.96
N GLN A 25 8.90 10.03 6.39
CA GLN A 25 7.64 10.09 7.15
C GLN A 25 7.27 8.73 7.77
N LEU A 26 7.78 7.64 7.20
CA LEU A 26 7.57 6.28 7.70
C LEU A 26 8.49 5.91 8.86
N PHE A 27 9.37 6.83 9.28
CA PHE A 27 10.33 6.54 10.34
C PHE A 27 9.61 6.34 11.68
N ASN A 28 9.66 5.12 12.18
CA ASN A 28 9.10 4.74 13.46
C ASN A 28 10.10 3.85 14.22
N LYS A 29 10.37 4.20 15.49
CA LYS A 29 11.22 3.40 16.38
C LYS A 29 10.44 2.43 17.25
N ASP A 30 9.12 2.56 17.27
CA ASP A 30 8.27 1.70 18.08
C ASP A 30 8.14 0.31 17.46
N THR A 31 8.07 -0.69 18.31
CA THR A 31 7.68 -2.02 17.86
C THR A 31 6.17 -2.07 17.58
N THR A 32 5.80 -2.66 16.47
CA THR A 32 4.41 -2.88 16.06
C THR A 32 4.24 -4.25 15.42
N ARG A 33 3.03 -4.79 15.46
CA ARG A 33 2.68 -6.03 14.76
C ARG A 33 2.39 -5.80 13.27
N PHE A 34 2.05 -4.57 12.91
CA PHE A 34 1.57 -4.26 11.57
C PHE A 34 2.51 -3.31 10.85
N PRO A 35 3.05 -3.69 9.69
CA PRO A 35 3.86 -2.78 8.85
C PRO A 35 3.05 -1.58 8.32
N LEU A 36 1.71 -1.61 8.46
CA LEU A 36 0.82 -0.49 8.21
C LEU A 36 0.96 0.63 9.26
N THR A 37 1.33 0.31 10.50
CA THR A 37 1.36 1.28 11.61
C THR A 37 2.30 2.47 11.35
N PRO A 38 3.50 2.31 10.75
CA PRO A 38 4.32 3.45 10.34
C PRO A 38 3.61 4.41 9.38
N LEU A 39 2.80 3.89 8.42
CA LEU A 39 1.99 4.74 7.54
C LEU A 39 0.92 5.49 8.34
N LEU A 40 0.20 4.77 9.22
CA LEU A 40 -0.80 5.40 10.08
C LEU A 40 -0.19 6.54 10.89
N THR A 41 0.93 6.30 11.56
CA THR A 41 1.56 7.32 12.41
C THR A 41 2.22 8.44 11.64
N GLY A 42 2.78 8.16 10.46
CA GLY A 42 3.49 9.14 9.63
C GLY A 42 2.56 10.10 8.89
N TYR A 43 1.37 9.62 8.52
CA TYR A 43 0.45 10.39 7.67
C TYR A 43 -0.82 10.88 8.38
N THR A 44 -0.98 10.61 9.67
CA THR A 44 -2.16 11.07 10.42
C THR A 44 -1.78 11.80 11.69
N GLU A 45 -2.60 12.76 12.08
CA GLU A 45 -2.52 13.45 13.36
C GLU A 45 -3.31 12.71 14.44
N SER A 46 -3.09 13.08 15.72
CA SER A 46 -3.87 12.53 16.84
C SER A 46 -5.34 12.93 16.69
N ASN A 47 -6.24 11.98 16.93
CA ASN A 47 -7.69 12.13 16.80
C ASN A 47 -8.22 12.40 15.38
N GLU A 48 -7.37 12.28 14.35
CA GLU A 48 -7.85 12.34 12.98
C GLU A 48 -8.73 11.12 12.66
N GLU A 49 -9.85 11.35 11.98
CA GLU A 49 -10.74 10.28 11.53
C GLU A 49 -10.16 9.63 10.27
N ILE A 50 -10.00 8.32 10.33
CA ILE A 50 -9.45 7.51 9.23
C ILE A 50 -10.36 6.33 8.92
N GLN A 51 -10.24 5.78 7.73
CA GLN A 51 -10.81 4.49 7.38
C GLN A 51 -9.69 3.49 7.11
N VAL A 52 -9.81 2.29 7.68
CA VAL A 52 -8.92 1.17 7.37
C VAL A 52 -9.71 0.09 6.65
N ILE A 53 -9.22 -0.34 5.50
CA ILE A 53 -9.76 -1.45 4.73
C ILE A 53 -8.84 -2.65 4.96
N ALA A 54 -9.31 -3.59 5.77
CA ALA A 54 -8.58 -4.81 6.13
C ALA A 54 -9.06 -5.97 5.24
N ILE A 55 -8.19 -6.50 4.42
CA ILE A 55 -8.48 -7.62 3.52
C ILE A 55 -8.15 -8.92 4.25
N THR A 56 -9.14 -9.80 4.43
CA THR A 56 -9.06 -11.06 5.19
C THR A 56 -9.29 -12.25 4.28
N ALA A 57 -8.78 -13.42 4.65
CA ALA A 57 -9.16 -14.68 4.01
C ALA A 57 -10.52 -15.13 4.52
N THR A 58 -11.42 -15.51 3.62
CA THR A 58 -12.78 -15.97 3.96
C THR A 58 -12.74 -17.20 4.88
N GLY A 59 -13.41 -17.10 6.03
CA GLY A 59 -13.49 -18.18 7.00
C GLY A 59 -12.21 -18.45 7.79
N ASP A 60 -11.18 -17.58 7.68
CA ASP A 60 -9.96 -17.69 8.47
C ASP A 60 -10.06 -16.90 9.78
N ALA A 61 -10.32 -17.62 10.86
CA ALA A 61 -10.47 -17.03 12.20
C ALA A 61 -9.21 -16.27 12.68
N ARG A 62 -8.02 -16.61 12.16
CA ARG A 62 -6.79 -15.93 12.53
C ARG A 62 -6.69 -14.57 11.87
N SER A 63 -7.00 -14.45 10.59
CA SER A 63 -7.02 -13.16 9.89
C SER A 63 -8.09 -12.23 10.49
N GLU A 64 -9.26 -12.74 10.85
CA GLU A 64 -10.31 -11.98 11.55
C GLU A 64 -9.85 -11.52 12.95
N PHE A 65 -9.17 -12.41 13.71
CA PHE A 65 -8.57 -12.03 15.00
C PHE A 65 -7.50 -10.94 14.83
N ASN A 66 -6.68 -11.03 13.80
CA ASN A 66 -5.66 -10.01 13.52
C ASN A 66 -6.28 -8.64 13.21
N VAL A 67 -7.49 -8.56 12.63
CA VAL A 67 -8.23 -7.29 12.51
C VAL A 67 -8.51 -6.69 13.88
N SER A 68 -8.96 -7.49 14.86
CA SER A 68 -9.21 -7.00 16.22
C SER A 68 -7.93 -6.50 16.91
N LEU A 69 -6.76 -7.09 16.60
CA LEU A 69 -5.47 -6.58 17.08
C LEU A 69 -5.12 -5.24 16.43
N LEU A 70 -5.38 -5.09 15.12
CA LEU A 70 -5.16 -3.83 14.41
C LEU A 70 -6.04 -2.71 14.96
N GLU A 71 -7.32 -2.97 15.21
CA GLU A 71 -8.24 -2.01 15.83
C GLU A 71 -7.72 -1.50 17.17
N ARG A 72 -7.24 -2.41 18.03
CA ARG A 72 -6.63 -2.04 19.31
C ARG A 72 -5.37 -1.20 19.11
N GLU A 73 -4.54 -1.52 18.13
CA GLU A 73 -3.32 -0.76 17.84
C GLU A 73 -3.64 0.66 17.35
N ILE A 74 -4.65 0.83 16.49
CA ILE A 74 -5.15 2.12 16.02
C ILE A 74 -5.57 2.99 17.22
N VAL A 75 -6.37 2.44 18.14
CA VAL A 75 -6.80 3.14 19.35
C VAL A 75 -5.62 3.50 20.26
N ASN A 76 -4.66 2.57 20.45
CA ASN A 76 -3.47 2.80 21.27
C ASN A 76 -2.55 3.90 20.71
N LYS A 77 -2.61 4.15 19.40
CA LYS A 77 -1.89 5.24 18.73
C LYS A 77 -2.71 6.56 18.71
N ASN A 78 -3.78 6.65 19.49
CA ASN A 78 -4.68 7.81 19.56
C ASN A 78 -5.27 8.20 18.18
N ARG A 79 -5.67 7.21 17.40
CA ARG A 79 -6.37 7.41 16.13
C ARG A 79 -7.83 7.00 16.26
N SER A 80 -8.72 7.76 15.63
CA SER A 80 -10.11 7.41 15.50
C SER A 80 -10.32 6.78 14.11
N GLY A 81 -10.57 5.48 14.06
CA GLY A 81 -10.65 4.79 12.78
C GLY A 81 -11.78 3.78 12.70
N LYS A 82 -12.49 3.78 11.57
CA LYS A 82 -13.41 2.71 11.22
C LYS A 82 -12.65 1.65 10.42
N VAL A 83 -12.68 0.40 10.90
CA VAL A 83 -12.14 -0.73 10.13
C VAL A 83 -13.27 -1.39 9.35
N THR A 84 -13.09 -1.48 8.04
CA THR A 84 -13.98 -2.19 7.11
C THR A 84 -13.28 -3.46 6.66
N MET A 85 -13.88 -4.63 6.88
CA MET A 85 -13.32 -5.89 6.44
C MET A 85 -13.83 -6.26 5.03
N ILE A 86 -12.91 -6.74 4.20
CA ILE A 86 -13.20 -7.40 2.92
C ILE A 86 -12.74 -8.86 3.04
N ALA A 87 -13.66 -9.79 3.15
CA ALA A 87 -13.34 -11.21 3.12
C ALA A 87 -13.26 -11.70 1.67
N VAL A 88 -12.19 -12.42 1.32
CA VAL A 88 -11.92 -12.94 -0.02
C VAL A 88 -11.46 -14.40 0.08
N ASP A 89 -11.95 -15.25 -0.79
CA ASP A 89 -11.44 -16.62 -0.92
C ASP A 89 -10.20 -16.65 -1.80
N PHE A 90 -9.02 -16.54 -1.19
CA PHE A 90 -7.74 -16.58 -1.92
C PHE A 90 -7.38 -17.98 -2.46
N SER A 91 -8.14 -19.04 -2.11
CA SER A 91 -7.97 -20.38 -2.69
C SER A 91 -8.73 -20.55 -4.00
N ALA A 92 -9.73 -19.70 -4.24
CA ALA A 92 -10.48 -19.71 -5.49
C ALA A 92 -9.65 -19.15 -6.64
N ALA A 93 -9.83 -19.69 -7.84
CA ALA A 93 -9.10 -19.27 -9.03
C ALA A 93 -9.34 -17.79 -9.40
N ASP A 94 -10.49 -17.24 -9.02
CA ASP A 94 -10.94 -15.87 -9.26
C ASP A 94 -10.89 -14.96 -8.03
N GLY A 95 -10.33 -15.43 -6.89
CA GLY A 95 -10.28 -14.67 -5.64
C GLY A 95 -9.65 -13.28 -5.78
N SER A 96 -8.62 -13.14 -6.62
CA SER A 96 -8.03 -11.82 -6.90
C SER A 96 -8.97 -10.90 -7.68
N LEU A 97 -9.84 -11.43 -8.55
CA LEU A 97 -10.87 -10.66 -9.24
C LEU A 97 -12.02 -10.31 -8.28
N GLU A 98 -12.39 -11.23 -7.40
CA GLU A 98 -13.33 -10.96 -6.31
C GLU A 98 -12.87 -9.78 -5.45
N LEU A 99 -11.57 -9.74 -5.09
CA LEU A 99 -10.99 -8.62 -4.37
C LEU A 99 -11.20 -7.29 -5.11
N LEU A 100 -10.92 -7.22 -6.42
CA LEU A 100 -11.15 -6.02 -7.22
C LEU A 100 -12.60 -5.55 -7.14
N THR A 101 -13.56 -6.47 -7.31
CA THR A 101 -14.99 -6.13 -7.30
C THR A 101 -15.47 -5.61 -5.94
N LYS A 102 -14.82 -6.01 -4.86
CA LYS A 102 -15.13 -5.56 -3.49
C LYS A 102 -14.38 -4.30 -3.08
N LEU A 103 -13.16 -4.10 -3.57
CA LEU A 103 -12.30 -2.98 -3.19
C LEU A 103 -12.65 -1.70 -3.95
N ILE A 104 -12.83 -1.78 -5.27
CA ILE A 104 -13.11 -0.62 -6.12
C ILE A 104 -14.29 0.23 -5.62
N PRO A 105 -15.45 -0.34 -5.22
CA PRO A 105 -16.58 0.44 -4.73
C PRO A 105 -16.33 1.21 -3.42
N LEU A 106 -15.24 0.92 -2.72
CA LEU A 106 -14.87 1.60 -1.48
C LEU A 106 -13.93 2.80 -1.72
N LEU A 107 -13.50 3.02 -2.98
CA LEU A 107 -12.62 4.13 -3.37
C LEU A 107 -13.46 5.27 -3.93
N GLU A 108 -13.19 6.50 -3.49
CA GLU A 108 -14.01 7.66 -3.78
C GLU A 108 -13.18 8.88 -4.21
N ASP A 109 -13.82 9.86 -4.84
CA ASP A 109 -13.21 11.14 -5.17
C ASP A 109 -12.65 11.82 -3.91
N GLY A 110 -11.43 12.36 -4.00
CA GLY A 110 -10.76 13.05 -2.90
C GLY A 110 -10.14 12.14 -1.84
N ASP A 111 -10.02 10.83 -2.11
CA ASP A 111 -9.36 9.92 -1.19
C ASP A 111 -7.83 10.07 -1.22
N HIS A 112 -7.22 9.96 -0.04
CA HIS A 112 -5.79 9.75 0.14
C HIS A 112 -5.57 8.29 0.53
N LEU A 113 -5.05 7.49 -0.40
CA LEU A 113 -4.90 6.04 -0.28
C LEU A 113 -3.50 5.69 0.21
N TYR A 114 -3.41 5.06 1.38
CA TYR A 114 -2.18 4.57 1.99
C TYR A 114 -2.20 3.05 1.99
N VAL A 115 -1.30 2.42 1.27
CA VAL A 115 -1.38 0.98 1.00
C VAL A 115 -0.14 0.25 1.47
N CYS A 116 -0.34 -0.82 2.24
CA CYS A 116 0.71 -1.73 2.66
C CYS A 116 0.50 -3.10 2.00
N LEU A 117 1.39 -3.47 1.08
CA LEU A 117 1.32 -4.73 0.33
C LEU A 117 1.93 -5.94 1.05
N HIS A 118 2.34 -5.77 2.31
CA HIS A 118 2.86 -6.88 3.10
C HIS A 118 1.77 -7.93 3.35
N PHE A 119 2.15 -9.19 3.51
CA PHE A 119 1.29 -10.36 3.65
C PHE A 119 0.46 -10.75 2.41
N ALA A 120 0.52 -9.99 1.34
CA ALA A 120 -0.17 -10.32 0.10
C ALA A 120 0.62 -11.31 -0.75
N SER A 121 -0.06 -12.32 -1.32
CA SER A 121 0.50 -13.07 -2.44
C SER A 121 0.68 -12.16 -3.65
N THR A 122 1.52 -12.57 -4.61
CA THR A 122 1.78 -11.77 -5.81
C THR A 122 0.47 -11.42 -6.56
N THR A 123 -0.47 -12.36 -6.68
CA THR A 123 -1.75 -12.12 -7.37
C THR A 123 -2.61 -11.10 -6.63
N VAL A 124 -2.62 -11.13 -5.30
CA VAL A 124 -3.33 -10.15 -4.46
C VAL A 124 -2.68 -8.77 -4.58
N GLN A 125 -1.34 -8.70 -4.59
CA GLN A 125 -0.63 -7.43 -4.82
C GLN A 125 -1.02 -6.81 -6.16
N PHE A 126 -1.05 -7.61 -7.24
CA PHE A 126 -1.49 -7.13 -8.55
C PHE A 126 -2.95 -6.64 -8.55
N ALA A 127 -3.85 -7.33 -7.87
CA ALA A 127 -5.24 -6.89 -7.75
C ALA A 127 -5.34 -5.53 -7.03
N ILE A 128 -4.62 -5.36 -5.92
CA ILE A 128 -4.60 -4.08 -5.20
C ILE A 128 -4.00 -2.98 -6.09
N ILE A 129 -2.85 -3.22 -6.72
CA ILE A 129 -2.22 -2.23 -7.63
C ILE A 129 -3.18 -1.87 -8.76
N SER A 130 -3.91 -2.82 -9.34
CA SER A 130 -4.91 -2.54 -10.37
C SER A 130 -6.07 -1.68 -9.86
N ALA A 131 -6.51 -1.89 -8.61
CA ALA A 131 -7.52 -1.02 -7.99
C ALA A 131 -6.99 0.41 -7.75
N LEU A 132 -5.71 0.56 -7.36
CA LEU A 132 -5.06 1.87 -7.20
C LEU A 132 -4.94 2.59 -8.54
N GLN A 133 -4.56 1.88 -9.60
CA GLN A 133 -4.49 2.42 -10.95
C GLN A 133 -5.87 2.87 -11.44
N TYR A 134 -6.92 2.08 -11.18
CA TYR A 134 -8.29 2.50 -11.45
C TYR A 134 -8.62 3.79 -10.68
N ALA A 135 -8.35 3.87 -9.38
CA ALA A 135 -8.64 5.04 -8.57
C ALA A 135 -7.93 6.29 -9.11
N TYR A 136 -6.65 6.17 -9.46
CA TYR A 136 -5.86 7.27 -10.01
C TYR A 136 -6.41 7.83 -11.33
N ARG A 137 -6.99 6.96 -12.17
CA ARG A 137 -7.53 7.34 -13.50
C ARG A 137 -8.98 7.78 -13.49
N ALA A 138 -9.80 7.05 -12.74
CA ALA A 138 -11.24 7.20 -12.81
C ALA A 138 -11.80 8.19 -11.78
N LEU A 139 -11.09 8.36 -10.65
CA LEU A 139 -11.51 9.24 -9.57
C LEU A 139 -10.75 10.57 -9.59
N ARG A 140 -11.37 11.60 -9.00
CA ARG A 140 -10.81 12.96 -8.97
C ARG A 140 -10.06 13.21 -7.66
N ASN A 141 -8.90 13.89 -7.75
CA ASN A 141 -8.13 14.34 -6.59
C ASN A 141 -7.73 13.20 -5.63
N VAL A 142 -7.41 12.02 -6.18
CA VAL A 142 -6.89 10.89 -5.41
C VAL A 142 -5.37 11.00 -5.31
N SER A 143 -4.83 10.77 -4.12
CA SER A 143 -3.39 10.55 -3.91
C SER A 143 -3.14 9.12 -3.42
N ILE A 144 -1.97 8.59 -3.77
CA ILE A 144 -1.58 7.22 -3.44
C ILE A 144 -0.19 7.23 -2.84
N GLU A 145 -0.05 6.56 -1.71
CA GLU A 145 1.22 6.21 -1.07
C GLU A 145 1.23 4.69 -0.87
N CYS A 146 2.22 4.02 -1.41
CA CYS A 146 2.28 2.56 -1.40
C CYS A 146 3.61 2.06 -0.86
N VAL A 147 3.56 1.14 0.08
CA VAL A 147 4.76 0.51 0.63
C VAL A 147 4.71 -1.00 0.50
N CYS A 148 5.88 -1.58 0.35
CA CYS A 148 6.11 -3.01 0.46
C CYS A 148 7.10 -3.27 1.60
N THR A 149 6.82 -4.25 2.47
CA THR A 149 7.74 -4.62 3.53
C THR A 149 8.67 -5.72 3.03
N GLN A 150 9.96 -5.53 3.25
CA GLN A 150 11.02 -6.48 2.93
C GLN A 150 11.81 -6.81 4.20
N GLY A 151 12.48 -7.94 4.20
CA GLY A 151 13.39 -8.34 5.27
C GLY A 151 13.10 -9.71 5.84
N GLU A 152 14.05 -10.16 6.66
CA GLU A 152 14.05 -11.48 7.30
C GLU A 152 14.60 -11.39 8.72
N SER A 153 14.31 -12.42 9.54
CA SER A 153 14.94 -12.61 10.87
C SER A 153 14.82 -11.42 11.81
N GLY A 154 13.67 -10.73 11.80
CA GLY A 154 13.38 -9.63 12.72
C GLY A 154 13.89 -8.26 12.28
N LYS A 155 14.54 -8.16 11.12
CA LYS A 155 14.92 -6.88 10.48
C LYS A 155 14.00 -6.64 9.27
N TYR A 156 13.05 -5.76 9.45
CA TYR A 156 12.07 -5.44 8.42
C TYR A 156 12.20 -3.99 7.99
N GLN A 157 11.99 -3.76 6.69
CA GLN A 157 12.04 -2.45 6.08
C GLN A 157 10.75 -2.17 5.32
N ASN A 158 10.13 -1.03 5.57
CA ASN A 158 9.07 -0.50 4.74
C ASN A 158 9.69 0.31 3.62
N VAL A 159 9.66 -0.25 2.41
CA VAL A 159 10.18 0.38 1.19
C VAL A 159 9.05 1.12 0.51
N ASP A 160 9.24 2.41 0.26
CA ASP A 160 8.29 3.20 -0.52
C ASP A 160 8.37 2.80 -2.00
N ILE A 161 7.26 2.31 -2.53
CA ILE A 161 7.12 1.91 -3.93
C ILE A 161 6.10 2.77 -4.69
N THR A 162 5.71 3.91 -4.13
CA THR A 162 4.74 4.83 -4.72
C THR A 162 5.13 5.24 -6.14
N ALA A 163 6.40 5.59 -6.33
CA ALA A 163 6.92 5.95 -7.65
C ALA A 163 6.79 4.81 -8.67
N LEU A 164 6.96 3.55 -8.24
CA LEU A 164 6.79 2.40 -9.12
C LEU A 164 5.32 2.20 -9.54
N VAL A 165 4.37 2.39 -8.61
CA VAL A 165 2.93 2.35 -8.92
C VAL A 165 2.57 3.45 -9.92
N GLN A 166 3.05 4.66 -9.71
CA GLN A 166 2.81 5.82 -10.59
C GLN A 166 3.50 5.67 -11.95
N ALA A 167 4.67 5.03 -12.02
CA ALA A 167 5.38 4.77 -13.25
C ALA A 167 4.56 3.93 -14.25
N GLY A 168 3.80 2.96 -13.76
CA GLY A 168 2.90 2.16 -14.59
C GLY A 168 1.86 3.03 -15.32
N GLU A 169 1.30 4.02 -14.61
CA GLU A 169 0.34 4.96 -15.17
C GLU A 169 0.97 5.91 -16.20
N LEU A 170 2.16 6.42 -15.88
CA LEU A 170 2.90 7.26 -16.80
C LEU A 170 3.25 6.51 -18.09
N LEU A 171 3.76 5.29 -17.99
CA LEU A 171 4.09 4.45 -19.15
C LEU A 171 2.88 4.22 -20.05
N GLN A 172 1.71 3.92 -19.48
CA GLN A 172 0.51 3.73 -20.27
C GLN A 172 0.09 5.01 -20.98
N THR A 173 0.11 6.16 -20.28
CA THR A 173 -0.20 7.47 -20.87
C THR A 173 0.75 7.79 -22.04
N LEU A 174 2.04 7.53 -21.87
CA LEU A 174 3.04 7.74 -22.92
C LEU A 174 2.82 6.82 -24.14
N THR A 175 2.41 5.58 -23.90
CA THR A 175 2.08 4.62 -24.95
C THR A 175 0.84 5.06 -25.73
N GLU A 176 -0.22 5.45 -25.04
CA GLU A 176 -1.47 5.95 -25.66
C GLU A 176 -1.23 7.21 -26.51
N ARG A 177 -0.29 8.05 -26.09
CA ARG A 177 0.10 9.27 -26.83
C ARG A 177 1.18 9.03 -27.89
N HIS A 178 1.59 7.78 -28.13
CA HIS A 178 2.61 7.41 -29.11
C HIS A 178 3.95 8.14 -28.96
N HIS A 179 4.38 8.42 -27.72
CA HIS A 179 5.68 9.05 -27.48
C HIS A 179 6.84 8.17 -27.99
N LYS A 180 7.80 8.81 -28.70
CA LYS A 180 8.90 8.09 -29.35
C LYS A 180 9.94 7.53 -28.36
N ASP A 181 10.08 8.14 -27.19
CA ASP A 181 11.06 7.72 -26.17
C ASP A 181 10.43 7.77 -24.76
N PRO A 182 9.59 6.79 -24.42
CA PRO A 182 8.94 6.73 -23.12
C PRO A 182 9.94 6.52 -21.97
N ALA A 183 11.06 5.82 -22.23
CA ALA A 183 12.06 5.54 -21.19
C ALA A 183 12.76 6.82 -20.72
N LYS A 184 13.10 7.72 -21.66
CA LYS A 184 13.69 9.03 -21.34
C LYS A 184 12.76 9.88 -20.49
N ILE A 185 11.47 9.96 -20.87
CA ILE A 185 10.47 10.73 -20.13
C ILE A 185 10.30 10.15 -18.71
N LEU A 186 10.26 8.82 -18.59
CA LEU A 186 10.13 8.15 -17.31
C LEU A 186 11.33 8.48 -16.38
N ARG A 187 12.57 8.41 -16.89
CA ARG A 187 13.77 8.79 -16.13
C ARG A 187 13.70 10.22 -15.64
N MET A 188 13.35 11.17 -16.51
CA MET A 188 13.24 12.58 -16.16
C MET A 188 12.14 12.82 -15.11
N THR A 189 10.99 12.16 -15.23
CA THR A 189 9.84 12.37 -14.32
C THR A 189 10.08 11.76 -12.94
N LEU A 190 10.73 10.60 -12.88
CA LEU A 190 11.04 9.91 -11.63
C LEU A 190 12.35 10.38 -10.99
N ALA A 191 13.02 11.37 -11.58
CA ALA A 191 14.34 11.84 -11.15
C ALA A 191 15.34 10.68 -10.92
N LEU A 192 15.21 9.61 -11.70
CA LEU A 192 16.19 8.53 -11.74
C LEU A 192 17.43 9.15 -12.36
N GLY A 193 18.46 9.43 -11.53
CA GLY A 193 19.64 10.18 -11.89
C GLY A 193 20.22 9.75 -13.24
N GLU A 194 20.63 10.71 -14.03
CA GLU A 194 21.56 10.46 -15.11
C GLU A 194 22.83 9.96 -14.43
N GLU A 195 23.20 8.70 -14.63
CA GLU A 195 24.60 8.30 -14.47
C GLU A 195 25.35 9.23 -15.42
N GLU A 196 26.08 10.22 -14.87
CA GLU A 196 27.08 10.95 -15.62
C GLU A 196 28.02 9.88 -16.14
N ASP A 197 27.91 9.62 -17.44
CA ASP A 197 28.91 8.89 -18.20
C ASP A 197 30.19 9.73 -18.11
N GLU A 198 30.96 9.53 -17.02
CA GLU A 198 32.33 10.02 -16.96
C GLU A 198 33.09 9.35 -18.08
N GLY A 199 33.04 9.99 -19.23
CA GLY A 199 33.81 9.61 -20.39
C GLY A 199 35.26 9.47 -20.00
N GLU A 200 35.76 8.24 -20.08
CA GLU A 200 37.19 7.98 -20.13
C GLU A 200 37.81 8.77 -21.33
N GLU A 201 38.59 9.77 -20.99
CA GLU A 201 39.64 10.28 -21.90
C GLU A 201 40.90 9.42 -21.81
#